data_ed52b0cd1c575151fec42143eeeeee16
#
_entry.id   ed52b0cd1c575151fec42143eeeeee16
#
_cell.length_a   1.000
_cell.length_b   1.000
_cell.length_c   1.000
_cell.angle_alpha   90.00
_cell.angle_beta   90.00
_cell.angle_gamma   90.00
#
_symmetry.space_group_name_H-M   'P 1'
#
loop_
_entity.id
_entity.type
_entity.pdbx_description
1 polymer ?
#
loop_
_entity_poly.entity_id
_entity_poly.type
_entity_poly.pdbx_seq_one_letter_code
_entity_poly.pdbx_strand_id
1 'polypeptide(L)'
;MTAYGKTFRIHKFRTMVNDADRMGTAVTVKDDNRITKLGAFIRNVRLDEIPQLFDVIFGNMSFVGTRPEVPKYVKHYTDEMFATLFLPAGITSKTSIIFKDEDKFLNAGNNPDEIYVDEILPEKMKYNLDYLKDFSIWKDCLIMVETLIKVFKR
;
A
#
# COMPACT_ATOMS: atom_id res chain seq x y z
N MET A 1 7.33 6.16 0.88
CA MET A 1 8.25 6.93 0.00
C MET A 1 7.72 6.89 -1.42
N THR A 2 8.17 7.76 -2.31
CA THR A 2 7.85 7.81 -3.74
C THR A 2 9.14 7.89 -4.55
N ALA A 3 9.06 8.26 -5.83
CA ALA A 3 10.21 8.29 -6.75
C ALA A 3 11.47 8.93 -6.12
N TYR A 4 12.61 8.33 -6.42
CA TYR A 4 13.94 8.73 -5.94
C TYR A 4 14.07 8.79 -4.40
N GLY A 5 13.30 7.97 -3.68
CA GLY A 5 13.33 7.92 -2.23
C GLY A 5 12.76 9.16 -1.53
N LYS A 6 12.05 10.03 -2.25
CA LYS A 6 11.43 11.22 -1.68
C LYS A 6 10.31 10.84 -0.71
N THR A 7 10.31 11.41 0.48
CA THR A 7 9.21 11.27 1.43
C THR A 7 8.11 12.29 1.16
N PHE A 8 6.87 11.88 1.31
CA PHE A 8 5.71 12.76 1.22
C PHE A 8 4.62 12.30 2.19
N ARG A 9 3.64 13.15 2.46
CA ARG A 9 2.46 12.80 3.26
C ARG A 9 1.34 12.38 2.33
N ILE A 10 0.83 11.16 2.53
CA ILE A 10 -0.31 10.63 1.80
C ILE A 10 -1.60 11.23 2.35
N HIS A 11 -2.47 11.68 1.47
CA HIS A 11 -3.83 12.10 1.83
C HIS A 11 -4.76 10.88 1.92
N LYS A 12 -5.40 10.71 3.08
CA LYS A 12 -6.40 9.64 3.31
C LYS A 12 -7.50 10.15 4.22
N PHE A 13 -8.71 9.62 4.06
CA PHE A 13 -9.71 9.80 5.10
C PHE A 13 -9.30 9.07 6.38
N ARG A 14 -9.53 9.70 7.51
CA ARG A 14 -9.23 9.09 8.81
C ARG A 14 -10.20 7.95 9.11
N THR A 15 -9.67 6.77 9.26
CA THR A 15 -10.42 5.54 9.55
C THR A 15 -10.08 4.94 10.91
N MET A 16 -9.06 5.48 11.58
CA MET A 16 -8.61 5.06 12.90
C MET A 16 -8.88 6.14 13.95
N VAL A 17 -8.84 5.73 15.22
CA VAL A 17 -8.90 6.62 16.37
C VAL A 17 -7.76 7.63 16.36
N ASN A 18 -7.87 8.71 17.15
CA ASN A 18 -6.80 9.67 17.32
C ASN A 18 -5.57 8.98 17.94
N ASP A 19 -4.37 9.43 17.54
CA ASP A 19 -3.07 8.90 18.02
C ASP A 19 -2.86 7.39 17.78
N ALA A 20 -3.57 6.80 16.81
CA ALA A 20 -3.44 5.39 16.45
C ALA A 20 -2.00 4.98 16.07
N ASP A 21 -1.22 5.93 15.56
CA ASP A 21 0.21 5.77 15.22
C ASP A 21 1.10 5.50 16.44
N ARG A 22 0.66 5.91 17.64
CA ARG A 22 1.34 5.67 18.92
C ARG A 22 0.89 4.40 19.62
N MET A 23 -0.18 3.78 19.16
CA MET A 23 -0.83 2.64 19.84
C MET A 23 -0.37 1.27 19.34
N GLY A 24 0.56 1.20 18.38
CA GLY A 24 0.98 -0.10 17.84
C GLY A 24 1.89 0.01 16.63
N THR A 25 1.87 -1.03 15.80
CA THR A 25 2.73 -1.17 14.63
C THR A 25 2.30 -0.28 13.47
N ALA A 26 3.19 -0.05 12.51
CA ALA A 26 2.89 0.72 11.31
C ALA A 26 1.96 -0.02 10.33
N VAL A 27 1.93 -1.37 10.40
CA VAL A 27 0.99 -2.19 9.63
C VAL A 27 -0.32 -2.37 10.38
N THR A 28 -1.40 -2.53 9.62
CA THR A 28 -2.71 -2.90 10.17
C THR A 28 -2.75 -4.42 10.35
N VAL A 29 -3.18 -4.87 11.54
CA VAL A 29 -3.31 -6.28 11.88
C VAL A 29 -4.78 -6.72 11.76
N LYS A 30 -5.02 -8.03 11.79
CA LYS A 30 -6.37 -8.57 11.84
C LYS A 30 -7.08 -8.08 13.11
N ASP A 31 -8.35 -7.67 12.94
CA ASP A 31 -9.20 -7.16 14.03
C ASP A 31 -8.57 -5.98 14.81
N ASP A 32 -7.86 -5.10 14.11
CA ASP A 32 -7.17 -3.96 14.68
C ASP A 32 -8.17 -3.01 15.38
N ASN A 33 -8.10 -2.97 16.71
CA ASN A 33 -8.98 -2.18 17.56
C ASN A 33 -8.85 -0.66 17.39
N ARG A 34 -7.82 -0.19 16.67
CA ARG A 34 -7.64 1.22 16.32
C ARG A 34 -8.62 1.66 15.23
N ILE A 35 -9.20 0.72 14.47
CA ILE A 35 -10.11 1.02 13.38
C ILE A 35 -11.51 1.33 13.95
N THR A 36 -12.07 2.50 13.60
CA THR A 36 -13.44 2.83 13.98
C THR A 36 -14.46 2.02 13.16
N LYS A 37 -15.70 1.87 13.65
CA LYS A 37 -16.77 1.17 12.92
C LYS A 37 -17.03 1.80 11.53
N LEU A 38 -17.09 3.13 11.47
CA LEU A 38 -17.20 3.86 10.19
C LEU A 38 -15.93 3.68 9.35
N GLY A 39 -14.77 3.71 9.99
CA GLY A 39 -13.49 3.48 9.33
C GLY A 39 -13.40 2.11 8.68
N ALA A 40 -13.89 1.06 9.32
CA ALA A 40 -13.95 -0.29 8.76
C ALA A 40 -14.81 -0.33 7.48
N PHE A 41 -15.98 0.32 7.50
CA PHE A 41 -16.84 0.43 6.31
C PHE A 41 -16.12 1.16 5.17
N ILE A 42 -15.54 2.35 5.45
CA ILE A 42 -14.83 3.18 4.44
C ILE A 42 -13.65 2.41 3.84
N ARG A 43 -12.85 1.70 4.66
CA ARG A 43 -11.75 0.85 4.18
C ARG A 43 -12.24 -0.32 3.32
N ASN A 44 -13.33 -0.94 3.72
CA ASN A 44 -13.90 -2.05 2.98
C ASN A 44 -14.22 -1.71 1.53
N VAL A 45 -14.70 -0.49 1.28
CA VAL A 45 -15.04 0.01 -0.07
C VAL A 45 -13.93 0.88 -0.68
N ARG A 46 -12.74 0.92 -0.05
CA ARG A 46 -11.56 1.70 -0.50
C ARG A 46 -11.80 3.21 -0.67
N LEU A 47 -12.84 3.74 -0.05
CA LEU A 47 -13.13 5.18 -0.11
C LEU A 47 -12.10 6.01 0.67
N ASP A 48 -11.40 5.40 1.63
CA ASP A 48 -10.34 6.08 2.39
C ASP A 48 -9.18 6.54 1.52
N GLU A 49 -9.00 5.94 0.35
CA GLU A 49 -7.91 6.23 -0.56
C GLU A 49 -8.26 7.29 -1.62
N ILE A 50 -9.53 7.72 -1.75
CA ILE A 50 -9.94 8.75 -2.71
C ILE A 50 -9.12 10.05 -2.61
N PRO A 51 -8.77 10.58 -1.41
CA PRO A 51 -7.97 11.79 -1.32
C PRO A 51 -6.56 11.67 -1.94
N GLN A 52 -6.05 10.45 -2.20
CA GLN A 52 -4.78 10.26 -2.91
C GLN A 52 -4.82 10.78 -4.36
N LEU A 53 -6.01 11.02 -4.92
CA LEU A 53 -6.13 11.68 -6.21
C LEU A 53 -5.48 13.08 -6.19
N PHE A 54 -5.50 13.79 -5.07
CA PHE A 54 -4.74 15.02 -4.92
C PHE A 54 -3.23 14.78 -5.00
N ASP A 55 -2.74 13.65 -4.44
CA ASP A 55 -1.32 13.31 -4.53
C ASP A 55 -0.89 13.01 -5.97
N VAL A 56 -1.81 12.47 -6.79
CA VAL A 56 -1.57 12.31 -8.23
C VAL A 56 -1.54 13.65 -8.95
N ILE A 57 -2.51 14.54 -8.68
CA ILE A 57 -2.56 15.88 -9.29
C ILE A 57 -1.30 16.69 -8.95
N PHE A 58 -0.81 16.59 -7.72
CA PHE A 58 0.42 17.26 -7.28
C PHE A 58 1.72 16.56 -7.71
N GLY A 59 1.64 15.45 -8.45
CA GLY A 59 2.81 14.72 -8.95
C GLY A 59 3.59 13.93 -7.89
N ASN A 60 3.01 13.73 -6.71
CA ASN A 60 3.62 12.90 -5.66
C ASN A 60 3.38 11.41 -5.87
N MET A 61 2.29 11.05 -6.57
CA MET A 61 1.87 9.69 -6.87
C MET A 61 1.45 9.53 -8.32
N SER A 62 1.32 8.27 -8.76
CA SER A 62 0.67 7.84 -9.99
C SER A 62 -0.62 7.06 -9.67
N PHE A 63 -1.47 6.83 -10.66
CA PHE A 63 -2.58 5.89 -10.51
C PHE A 63 -2.09 4.47 -10.27
N VAL A 64 -1.14 4.01 -11.08
CA VAL A 64 -0.54 2.67 -10.99
C VAL A 64 0.93 2.79 -10.66
N GLY A 65 1.43 1.95 -9.77
CA GLY A 65 2.81 1.92 -9.32
C GLY A 65 2.96 1.19 -7.99
N THR A 66 4.19 1.00 -7.56
CA THR A 66 4.48 0.40 -6.25
C THR A 66 3.81 1.20 -5.14
N ARG A 67 3.05 0.53 -4.26
CA ARG A 67 2.41 1.19 -3.12
C ARG A 67 3.46 1.87 -2.24
N PRO A 68 3.23 3.13 -1.82
CA PRO A 68 4.22 3.85 -1.00
C PRO A 68 4.48 3.13 0.32
N GLU A 69 5.73 2.81 0.59
CA GLU A 69 6.15 2.24 1.87
C GLU A 69 6.59 3.32 2.85
N VAL A 70 6.44 3.03 4.15
CA VAL A 70 6.96 3.90 5.21
C VAL A 70 8.49 3.77 5.28
N PRO A 71 9.23 4.85 5.64
CA PRO A 71 10.69 4.82 5.71
C PRO A 71 11.27 3.71 6.59
N LYS A 72 10.51 3.28 7.60
CA LYS A 72 10.89 2.17 8.50
C LYS A 72 11.16 0.87 7.71
N TYR A 73 10.27 0.50 6.78
CA TYR A 73 10.40 -0.73 5.99
C TYR A 73 11.35 -0.58 4.81
N VAL A 74 11.45 0.63 4.23
CA VAL A 74 12.41 0.89 3.14
C VAL A 74 13.86 0.67 3.60
N LYS A 75 14.17 0.80 4.89
CA LYS A 75 15.50 0.47 5.43
C LYS A 75 15.88 -1.01 5.30
N HIS A 76 14.93 -1.88 5.08
CA HIS A 76 15.12 -3.32 4.87
C HIS A 76 15.14 -3.71 3.39
N TYR A 77 15.12 -2.74 2.46
CA TYR A 77 15.20 -3.00 1.04
C TYR A 77 16.58 -3.53 0.65
N THR A 78 16.60 -4.53 -0.20
CA THR A 78 17.79 -4.93 -0.94
C THR A 78 18.06 -3.95 -2.08
N ASP A 79 19.26 -4.00 -2.67
CA ASP A 79 19.63 -3.14 -3.80
C ASP A 79 18.63 -3.26 -4.96
N GLU A 80 18.13 -4.47 -5.24
CA GLU A 80 17.11 -4.69 -6.26
C GLU A 80 15.77 -4.02 -5.89
N MET A 81 15.36 -4.09 -4.63
CA MET A 81 14.09 -3.50 -4.18
C MET A 81 14.11 -1.98 -4.32
N PHE A 82 15.26 -1.33 -4.20
CA PHE A 82 15.38 0.11 -4.43
C PHE A 82 15.01 0.53 -5.86
N ALA A 83 15.08 -0.38 -6.85
CA ALA A 83 14.62 -0.09 -8.21
C ALA A 83 13.13 0.28 -8.26
N THR A 84 12.31 -0.20 -7.31
CA THR A 84 10.88 0.18 -7.23
C THR A 84 10.68 1.67 -6.95
N LEU A 85 11.70 2.36 -6.47
CA LEU A 85 11.68 3.81 -6.22
C LEU A 85 12.12 4.65 -7.43
N PHE A 86 12.34 4.06 -8.61
CA PHE A 86 12.58 4.84 -9.83
C PHE A 86 11.30 5.44 -10.41
N LEU A 87 10.15 4.83 -10.12
CA LEU A 87 8.84 5.33 -10.55
C LEU A 87 8.07 5.95 -9.37
N PRO A 88 7.14 6.85 -9.65
CA PRO A 88 6.23 7.37 -8.63
C PRO A 88 5.44 6.24 -7.98
N ALA A 89 5.20 6.37 -6.67
CA ALA A 89 4.32 5.47 -5.94
C ALA A 89 2.90 5.49 -6.52
N GLY A 90 2.24 4.33 -6.56
CA GLY A 90 0.90 4.19 -7.11
C GLY A 90 -0.21 4.13 -6.05
N ILE A 91 -1.41 4.57 -6.42
CA ILE A 91 -2.63 4.31 -5.64
C ILE A 91 -2.94 2.81 -5.68
N THR A 92 -2.82 2.19 -6.85
CA THR A 92 -3.02 0.75 -7.04
C THR A 92 -1.85 0.10 -7.75
N SER A 93 -1.79 -1.23 -7.64
CA SER A 93 -0.80 -2.08 -8.30
C SER A 93 -1.32 -3.51 -8.38
N LYS A 94 -0.68 -4.35 -9.17
CA LYS A 94 -0.93 -5.80 -9.14
C LYS A 94 -0.73 -6.38 -7.74
N THR A 95 0.30 -5.92 -7.05
CA THR A 95 0.58 -6.28 -5.66
C THR A 95 -0.57 -5.92 -4.73
N SER A 96 -1.13 -4.71 -4.84
CA SER A 96 -2.27 -4.26 -4.02
C SER A 96 -3.55 -5.08 -4.25
N ILE A 97 -3.70 -5.65 -5.45
CA ILE A 97 -4.82 -6.54 -5.79
C ILE A 97 -4.63 -7.94 -5.17
N ILE A 98 -3.41 -8.49 -5.24
CA ILE A 98 -3.08 -9.83 -4.75
C ILE A 98 -3.05 -9.85 -3.22
N PHE A 99 -2.38 -8.88 -2.61
CA PHE A 99 -2.21 -8.78 -1.15
C PHE A 99 -3.31 -7.92 -0.48
N LYS A 100 -4.51 -7.90 -1.07
CA LYS A 100 -5.64 -7.11 -0.54
C LYS A 100 -5.95 -7.40 0.93
N ASP A 101 -5.83 -8.65 1.33
CA ASP A 101 -6.20 -9.16 2.65
C ASP A 101 -4.94 -9.50 3.49
N GLU A 102 -3.83 -8.76 3.29
CA GLU A 102 -2.56 -9.03 3.99
C GLU A 102 -2.66 -8.93 5.51
N ASP A 103 -3.60 -8.10 6.01
CA ASP A 103 -3.91 -7.97 7.43
C ASP A 103 -4.32 -9.29 8.08
N LYS A 104 -4.90 -10.22 7.32
CA LYS A 104 -5.29 -11.55 7.81
C LYS A 104 -4.09 -12.43 8.15
N PHE A 105 -2.94 -12.18 7.54
CA PHE A 105 -1.70 -12.91 7.81
C PHE A 105 -0.91 -12.32 8.99
N LEU A 106 -1.24 -11.08 9.37
CA LEU A 106 -0.59 -10.37 10.46
C LEU A 106 -1.38 -10.55 11.75
N ASN A 107 -0.91 -11.43 12.63
CA ASN A 107 -1.52 -11.65 13.94
C ASN A 107 -0.93 -10.69 15.00
N ALA A 108 -1.79 -10.11 15.82
CA ALA A 108 -1.37 -9.17 16.88
C ALA A 108 -0.49 -9.82 18.00
N GLY A 109 -0.50 -11.14 18.10
CA GLY A 109 0.30 -11.87 19.10
C GLY A 109 1.75 -12.15 18.73
N ASN A 110 2.10 -12.07 17.44
CA ASN A 110 3.47 -12.18 16.94
C ASN A 110 3.96 -10.78 16.57
N ASN A 111 5.27 -10.57 16.42
CA ASN A 111 5.78 -9.28 15.98
C ASN A 111 5.35 -8.99 14.51
N PRO A 112 4.29 -8.20 14.28
CA PRO A 112 3.76 -8.00 12.92
C PRO A 112 4.74 -7.30 11.99
N ASP A 113 5.63 -6.47 12.53
CA ASP A 113 6.66 -5.78 11.76
C ASP A 113 7.71 -6.76 11.22
N GLU A 114 8.11 -7.77 12.00
CA GLU A 114 9.06 -8.80 11.56
C GLU A 114 8.43 -9.68 10.48
N ILE A 115 7.23 -10.19 10.72
CA ILE A 115 6.49 -10.98 9.71
C ILE A 115 6.34 -10.18 8.40
N TYR A 116 6.03 -8.89 8.51
CA TYR A 116 5.92 -8.04 7.33
C TYR A 116 7.24 -7.94 6.57
N VAL A 117 8.35 -7.68 7.26
CA VAL A 117 9.67 -7.50 6.65
C VAL A 117 10.22 -8.80 6.09
N ASP A 118 10.07 -9.91 6.81
CA ASP A 118 10.73 -11.17 6.48
C ASP A 118 9.93 -12.02 5.49
N GLU A 119 8.60 -11.93 5.50
CA GLU A 119 7.73 -12.77 4.69
C GLU A 119 6.95 -11.98 3.61
N ILE A 120 6.24 -10.91 4.01
CA ILE A 120 5.30 -10.23 3.13
C ILE A 120 6.02 -9.28 2.16
N LEU A 121 6.94 -8.48 2.67
CA LEU A 121 7.65 -7.49 1.86
C LEU A 121 8.45 -8.11 0.70
N PRO A 122 9.23 -9.18 0.89
CA PRO A 122 9.94 -9.81 -0.23
C PRO A 122 9.00 -10.34 -1.31
N GLU A 123 7.87 -10.96 -0.93
CA GLU A 123 6.89 -11.45 -1.89
C GLU A 123 6.22 -10.31 -2.67
N LYS A 124 5.83 -9.24 -2.00
CA LYS A 124 5.29 -8.02 -2.64
C LYS A 124 6.29 -7.44 -3.64
N MET A 125 7.57 -7.43 -3.28
CA MET A 125 8.61 -6.86 -4.12
C MET A 125 8.87 -7.64 -5.39
N LYS A 126 8.68 -8.97 -5.41
CA LYS A 126 8.74 -9.74 -6.66
C LYS A 126 7.76 -9.20 -7.71
N TYR A 127 6.50 -9.00 -7.34
CA TYR A 127 5.48 -8.44 -8.24
C TYR A 127 5.76 -7.00 -8.64
N ASN A 128 6.29 -6.19 -7.73
CA ASN A 128 6.64 -4.80 -8.01
C ASN A 128 7.82 -4.71 -8.98
N LEU A 129 8.84 -5.55 -8.82
CA LEU A 129 9.99 -5.62 -9.71
C LEU A 129 9.59 -6.15 -11.10
N ASP A 130 8.70 -7.14 -11.16
CA ASP A 130 8.20 -7.65 -12.44
C ASP A 130 7.38 -6.58 -13.19
N TYR A 131 6.61 -5.77 -12.48
CA TYR A 131 5.92 -4.64 -13.09
C TYR A 131 6.90 -3.63 -13.69
N LEU A 132 8.03 -3.33 -13.01
CA LEU A 132 9.05 -2.40 -13.51
C LEU A 132 9.71 -2.86 -14.81
N LYS A 133 9.91 -4.18 -14.99
CA LYS A 133 10.54 -4.73 -16.20
C LYS A 133 9.70 -4.51 -17.46
N ASP A 134 8.39 -4.37 -17.30
CA ASP A 134 7.46 -4.41 -18.42
C ASP A 134 6.21 -3.52 -18.14
N PHE A 135 6.44 -2.33 -17.59
CA PHE A 135 5.35 -1.37 -17.39
C PHE A 135 4.92 -0.75 -18.73
N SER A 136 3.62 -0.52 -18.87
CA SER A 136 3.05 0.17 -20.03
C SER A 136 1.69 0.75 -19.70
N ILE A 137 1.28 1.76 -20.47
CA ILE A 137 -0.04 2.41 -20.31
C ILE A 137 -1.18 1.38 -20.41
N TRP A 138 -1.06 0.39 -21.30
CA TRP A 138 -2.08 -0.66 -21.42
C TRP A 138 -2.18 -1.54 -20.19
N LYS A 139 -1.04 -1.91 -19.60
CA LYS A 139 -1.02 -2.65 -18.33
C LYS A 139 -1.58 -1.84 -17.19
N ASP A 140 -1.29 -0.55 -17.15
CA ASP A 140 -1.84 0.35 -16.14
C ASP A 140 -3.37 0.42 -16.25
N CYS A 141 -3.91 0.57 -17.47
CA CYS A 141 -5.35 0.53 -17.69
C CYS A 141 -5.96 -0.80 -17.22
N LEU A 142 -5.31 -1.93 -17.51
CA LEU A 142 -5.78 -3.25 -17.06
C LEU A 142 -5.77 -3.36 -15.53
N ILE A 143 -4.72 -2.92 -14.86
CA ILE A 143 -4.61 -2.94 -13.39
C ILE A 143 -5.70 -2.05 -12.76
N MET A 144 -5.98 -0.87 -13.34
CA MET A 144 -7.06 -0.01 -12.86
C MET A 144 -8.43 -0.69 -12.99
N VAL A 145 -8.72 -1.33 -14.13
CA VAL A 145 -9.97 -2.08 -14.33
C VAL A 145 -10.07 -3.26 -13.38
N GLU A 146 -8.99 -4.06 -13.21
CA GLU A 146 -8.95 -5.16 -12.25
C GLU A 146 -9.23 -4.66 -10.82
N THR A 147 -8.65 -3.52 -10.45
CA THR A 147 -8.87 -2.89 -9.14
C THR A 147 -10.34 -2.58 -8.91
N LEU A 148 -10.99 -1.93 -9.88
CA LEU A 148 -12.41 -1.61 -9.79
C LEU A 148 -13.25 -2.88 -9.66
N ILE A 149 -13.02 -3.87 -10.52
CA ILE A 149 -13.73 -5.15 -10.45
C ILE A 149 -13.56 -5.81 -9.08
N LYS A 150 -12.33 -5.79 -8.52
CA LYS A 150 -12.03 -6.41 -7.23
C LYS A 150 -12.67 -5.66 -6.04
N VAL A 151 -12.88 -4.34 -6.17
CA VAL A 151 -13.59 -3.54 -5.17
C VAL A 151 -15.09 -3.83 -5.21
N PHE A 152 -15.69 -4.00 -6.39
CA PHE A 152 -17.14 -4.23 -6.55
C PHE A 152 -17.58 -5.70 -6.45
N LYS A 153 -16.67 -6.66 -6.62
CA LYS A 153 -16.96 -8.12 -6.52
C LYS A 153 -16.83 -8.66 -5.09
N ARG A 154 -17.17 -7.88 -4.10
CA ARG A 154 -17.22 -8.34 -2.71
C ARG A 154 -18.56 -8.89 -2.32
#